data_6e377a9bbf3a049a223824bad8ec1386
#
_entry.id   6e377a9bbf3a049a223824bad8ec1386
#
_cell.length_a   1.000
_cell.length_b   1.000
_cell.length_c   1.000
_cell.angle_alpha   90.00
_cell.angle_beta   90.00
_cell.angle_gamma   90.00
#
_symmetry.space_group_name_H-M   'P 1'
#
loop_
_entity.id
_entity.type
_entity.pdbx_description
1 polymer ?
#
loop_
_entity_poly.entity_id
_entity_poly.type
_entity_poly.pdbx_seq_one_letter_code
_entity_poly.pdbx_strand_id
1 'polypeptide(L)'
;MFFGLFKKKESAQSQVKSVVVVNPTQYHPKIVLAWSKAVEGNKTILEWLAKNGYEELAVACWAIRLESDARNWLMKNGHPHLMAFINAAEGNSSAQRWLVRHNLMQYAYMAKAIDGDIEAYHWLLKNSSPDVFILTKAIERVKDNIEEKHRDVHHFGD
;
A
#
# COMPACT_ATOMS: atom_id res chain seq x y z
N MET A 1 -17.46 0.63 -12.15
CA MET A 1 -17.09 0.38 -10.76
C MET A 1 -15.90 -0.55 -10.71
N PHE A 2 -14.88 -0.11 -10.04
CA PHE A 2 -13.56 -0.73 -10.03
C PHE A 2 -13.55 -2.16 -9.45
N PHE A 3 -14.31 -2.43 -8.39
CA PHE A 3 -14.42 -3.76 -7.77
C PHE A 3 -15.08 -4.83 -8.63
N GLY A 4 -15.81 -4.47 -9.68
CA GLY A 4 -16.36 -5.43 -10.65
C GLY A 4 -15.29 -6.20 -11.43
N LEU A 5 -14.09 -5.61 -11.60
CA LEU A 5 -12.95 -6.25 -12.27
C LEU A 5 -12.31 -7.35 -11.40
N PHE A 6 -12.39 -7.24 -10.08
CA PHE A 6 -11.79 -8.19 -9.14
C PHE A 6 -12.73 -9.34 -8.79
N LYS A 7 -14.04 -9.17 -8.87
CA LYS A 7 -15.04 -10.21 -8.58
C LYS A 7 -15.02 -11.39 -9.55
N LYS A 8 -14.60 -11.19 -10.79
CA LYS A 8 -14.54 -12.28 -11.79
C LYS A 8 -13.49 -13.36 -11.51
N LYS A 9 -12.52 -13.10 -10.66
CA LYS A 9 -11.49 -14.09 -10.28
C LYS A 9 -11.86 -14.91 -9.04
N GLU A 10 -12.84 -14.50 -8.27
CA GLU A 10 -13.27 -15.25 -7.06
C GLU A 10 -14.05 -16.53 -7.37
N SER A 11 -14.57 -16.69 -8.58
CA SER A 11 -15.41 -17.85 -8.96
C SER A 11 -14.65 -19.07 -9.42
N ALA A 12 -13.34 -19.03 -9.52
CA ALA A 12 -12.51 -20.14 -9.98
C ALA A 12 -11.61 -20.66 -8.87
N GLN A 13 -12.10 -21.69 -8.17
CA GLN A 13 -11.38 -22.65 -7.33
C GLN A 13 -10.49 -22.11 -6.20
N SER A 14 -10.72 -22.64 -5.00
CA SER A 14 -9.94 -22.58 -3.77
C SER A 14 -8.51 -23.17 -3.91
N GLN A 15 -7.73 -22.71 -4.86
CA GLN A 15 -6.30 -22.96 -4.83
C GLN A 15 -5.65 -21.85 -3.97
N VAL A 16 -5.05 -22.29 -2.86
CA VAL A 16 -4.16 -21.42 -2.07
C VAL A 16 -3.09 -20.90 -3.04
N LYS A 17 -3.23 -19.66 -3.46
CA LYS A 17 -2.19 -19.02 -4.27
C LYS A 17 -0.92 -18.95 -3.44
N SER A 18 0.20 -19.40 -4.01
CA SER A 18 1.51 -19.26 -3.40
C SER A 18 1.75 -17.79 -3.03
N VAL A 19 2.24 -17.57 -1.80
CA VAL A 19 2.61 -16.22 -1.35
C VAL A 19 3.79 -15.74 -2.17
N VAL A 20 3.59 -14.67 -2.93
CA VAL A 20 4.66 -14.00 -3.68
C VAL A 20 4.94 -12.67 -3.01
N VAL A 21 6.08 -12.60 -2.30
CA VAL A 21 6.53 -11.38 -1.64
C VAL A 21 7.47 -10.63 -2.59
N VAL A 22 7.08 -9.42 -2.95
CA VAL A 22 7.89 -8.55 -3.81
C VAL A 22 8.22 -7.27 -3.05
N ASN A 23 9.50 -7.03 -2.80
CA ASN A 23 9.97 -5.76 -2.23
C ASN A 23 9.74 -4.61 -3.21
N PRO A 24 9.54 -3.35 -2.73
CA PRO A 24 9.36 -2.20 -3.64
C PRO A 24 10.49 -2.04 -4.64
N THR A 25 11.72 -2.32 -4.22
CA THR A 25 12.91 -2.22 -5.07
C THR A 25 13.02 -3.29 -6.16
N GLN A 26 12.19 -4.33 -6.11
CA GLN A 26 12.14 -5.38 -7.13
C GLN A 26 11.23 -5.01 -8.31
N TYR A 27 10.32 -4.07 -8.13
CA TYR A 27 9.58 -3.47 -9.24
C TYR A 27 10.47 -2.51 -10.02
N HIS A 28 10.26 -2.44 -11.32
CA HIS A 28 10.93 -1.42 -12.12
C HIS A 28 10.57 -0.01 -11.57
N PRO A 29 11.53 0.94 -11.49
CA PRO A 29 11.25 2.27 -10.95
C PRO A 29 10.04 2.99 -11.56
N LYS A 30 9.79 2.80 -12.86
CA LYS A 30 8.60 3.35 -13.53
C LYS A 30 7.29 2.78 -12.97
N ILE A 31 7.29 1.52 -12.53
CA ILE A 31 6.13 0.90 -11.91
C ILE A 31 5.90 1.46 -10.51
N VAL A 32 6.96 1.66 -9.74
CA VAL A 32 6.86 2.31 -8.41
C VAL A 32 6.34 3.74 -8.54
N LEU A 33 6.81 4.50 -9.52
CA LEU A 33 6.31 5.85 -9.82
C LEU A 33 4.84 5.83 -10.29
N ALA A 34 4.46 4.85 -11.13
CA ALA A 34 3.06 4.66 -11.52
C ALA A 34 2.19 4.34 -10.30
N TRP A 35 2.68 3.48 -9.41
CA TRP A 35 1.98 3.19 -8.15
C TRP A 35 1.79 4.45 -7.30
N SER A 36 2.80 5.32 -7.18
CA SER A 36 2.68 6.58 -6.45
C SER A 36 1.58 7.49 -7.02
N LYS A 37 1.46 7.57 -8.35
CA LYS A 37 0.40 8.33 -9.02
C LYS A 37 -0.99 7.72 -8.82
N ALA A 38 -1.09 6.40 -8.87
CA ALA A 38 -2.33 5.69 -8.58
C ALA A 38 -2.78 5.90 -7.13
N VAL A 39 -1.86 5.87 -6.17
CA VAL A 39 -2.12 6.20 -4.75
C VAL A 39 -2.73 7.59 -4.62
N GLU A 40 -2.20 8.58 -5.34
CA GLU A 40 -2.69 9.96 -5.34
C GLU A 40 -4.05 10.16 -6.03
N GLY A 41 -4.59 9.12 -6.66
CA GLY A 41 -5.93 9.11 -7.25
C GLY A 41 -5.99 9.16 -8.77
N ASN A 42 -4.87 8.94 -9.47
CA ASN A 42 -4.88 8.86 -10.93
C ASN A 42 -5.53 7.54 -11.39
N LYS A 43 -6.78 7.63 -11.81
CA LYS A 43 -7.61 6.47 -12.21
C LYS A 43 -7.08 5.76 -13.44
N THR A 44 -6.57 6.48 -14.42
CA THR A 44 -6.03 5.91 -15.66
C THR A 44 -4.81 5.03 -15.37
N ILE A 45 -3.90 5.49 -14.52
CA ILE A 45 -2.72 4.73 -14.12
C ILE A 45 -3.11 3.54 -13.24
N LEU A 46 -4.07 3.72 -12.35
CA LEU A 46 -4.58 2.65 -11.49
C LEU A 46 -5.20 1.51 -12.33
N GLU A 47 -6.01 1.82 -13.33
CA GLU A 47 -6.57 0.84 -14.26
C GLU A 47 -5.49 0.15 -15.10
N TRP A 48 -4.50 0.92 -15.53
CA TRP A 48 -3.37 0.38 -16.27
C TRP A 48 -2.60 -0.67 -15.43
N LEU A 49 -2.29 -0.36 -14.17
CA LEU A 49 -1.65 -1.31 -13.24
C LEU A 49 -2.48 -2.59 -13.10
N ALA A 50 -3.79 -2.45 -12.90
CA ALA A 50 -4.68 -3.59 -12.74
C ALA A 50 -4.72 -4.51 -13.97
N LYS A 51 -4.60 -3.95 -15.18
CA LYS A 51 -4.69 -4.69 -16.45
C LYS A 51 -3.34 -5.25 -16.93
N ASN A 52 -2.23 -4.76 -16.42
CA ASN A 52 -0.89 -5.08 -16.92
C ASN A 52 -0.03 -5.90 -15.95
N GLY A 53 -0.66 -6.67 -15.07
CA GLY A 53 0.03 -7.60 -14.19
C GLY A 53 0.43 -7.06 -12.82
N TYR A 54 -0.01 -5.86 -12.47
CA TYR A 54 0.25 -5.20 -11.17
C TYR A 54 -1.04 -4.98 -10.39
N GLU A 55 -1.94 -5.96 -10.45
CA GLU A 55 -3.25 -5.91 -9.80
C GLU A 55 -3.12 -5.67 -8.29
N GLU A 56 -2.12 -6.30 -7.65
CA GLU A 56 -1.84 -6.14 -6.23
C GLU A 56 -1.54 -4.69 -5.83
N LEU A 57 -0.85 -3.94 -6.70
CA LEU A 57 -0.54 -2.53 -6.46
C LEU A 57 -1.78 -1.64 -6.61
N ALA A 58 -2.63 -1.94 -7.59
CA ALA A 58 -3.90 -1.25 -7.77
C ALA A 58 -4.83 -1.49 -6.57
N VAL A 59 -4.93 -2.73 -6.09
CA VAL A 59 -5.73 -3.08 -4.91
C VAL A 59 -5.16 -2.44 -3.65
N ALA A 60 -3.84 -2.38 -3.51
CA ALA A 60 -3.18 -1.69 -2.40
C ALA A 60 -3.58 -0.20 -2.31
N CYS A 61 -3.79 0.48 -3.44
CA CYS A 61 -4.28 1.87 -3.45
C CYS A 61 -5.65 2.01 -2.76
N TRP A 62 -6.56 1.07 -3.00
CA TRP A 62 -7.87 1.04 -2.35
C TRP A 62 -7.77 0.65 -0.87
N ALA A 63 -6.88 -0.29 -0.54
CA ALA A 63 -6.64 -0.70 0.84
C ALA A 63 -6.07 0.44 1.69
N ILE A 64 -5.18 1.27 1.13
CA ILE A 64 -4.67 2.49 1.77
C ILE A 64 -5.82 3.47 2.07
N ARG A 65 -6.84 3.52 1.22
CA ARG A 65 -8.04 4.35 1.40
C ARG A 65 -9.13 3.69 2.25
N LEU A 66 -8.78 2.71 3.06
CA LEU A 66 -9.64 2.03 4.04
C LEU A 66 -10.72 1.12 3.44
N GLU A 67 -10.61 0.72 2.18
CA GLU A 67 -11.56 -0.21 1.56
C GLU A 67 -11.35 -1.63 2.08
N SER A 68 -12.32 -2.16 2.82
CA SER A 68 -12.22 -3.48 3.46
C SER A 68 -12.16 -4.63 2.45
N ASP A 69 -12.87 -4.53 1.33
CA ASP A 69 -12.82 -5.53 0.26
C ASP A 69 -11.43 -5.63 -0.37
N ALA A 70 -10.75 -4.51 -0.53
CA ALA A 70 -9.37 -4.47 -1.03
C ALA A 70 -8.41 -5.14 -0.04
N ARG A 71 -8.56 -4.88 1.25
CA ARG A 71 -7.76 -5.51 2.31
C ARG A 71 -7.95 -7.03 2.33
N ASN A 72 -9.18 -7.50 2.25
CA ASN A 72 -9.49 -8.92 2.18
C ASN A 72 -8.92 -9.57 0.92
N TRP A 73 -9.00 -8.88 -0.21
CA TRP A 73 -8.45 -9.37 -1.47
C TRP A 73 -6.93 -9.59 -1.38
N LEU A 74 -6.19 -8.64 -0.81
CA LEU A 74 -4.73 -8.75 -0.62
C LEU A 74 -4.38 -10.00 0.20
N MET A 75 -5.11 -10.27 1.28
CA MET A 75 -4.87 -11.43 2.11
C MET A 75 -5.19 -12.75 1.39
N LYS A 76 -6.31 -12.82 0.68
CA LYS A 76 -6.75 -14.02 -0.04
C LYS A 76 -5.91 -14.34 -1.27
N ASN A 77 -5.28 -13.32 -1.88
CA ASN A 77 -4.55 -13.48 -3.13
C ASN A 77 -3.02 -13.55 -2.95
N GLY A 78 -2.54 -13.77 -1.73
CA GLY A 78 -1.13 -14.04 -1.46
C GLY A 78 -0.25 -12.80 -1.31
N HIS A 79 -0.83 -11.66 -0.91
CA HIS A 79 -0.11 -10.41 -0.68
C HIS A 79 -0.16 -9.93 0.78
N PRO A 80 0.12 -10.80 1.78
CA PRO A 80 0.06 -10.42 3.19
C PRO A 80 1.08 -9.33 3.55
N HIS A 81 2.18 -9.25 2.81
CA HIS A 81 3.21 -8.22 2.99
C HIS A 81 2.68 -6.81 2.71
N LEU A 82 1.81 -6.64 1.71
CA LEU A 82 1.17 -5.35 1.43
C LEU A 82 0.19 -4.97 2.55
N MET A 83 -0.55 -5.94 3.09
CA MET A 83 -1.40 -5.68 4.26
C MET A 83 -0.59 -5.33 5.51
N ALA A 84 0.50 -6.07 5.77
CA ALA A 84 1.38 -5.74 6.89
C ALA A 84 1.97 -4.33 6.75
N PHE A 85 2.38 -3.97 5.53
CA PHE A 85 2.88 -2.63 5.23
C PHE A 85 1.83 -1.54 5.52
N ILE A 86 0.61 -1.70 5.00
CA ILE A 86 -0.48 -0.74 5.20
C ILE A 86 -0.85 -0.62 6.68
N ASN A 87 -1.00 -1.73 7.38
CA ASN A 87 -1.31 -1.74 8.81
C ASN A 87 -0.18 -1.09 9.65
N ALA A 88 1.06 -1.38 9.32
CA ALA A 88 2.21 -0.76 9.98
C ALA A 88 2.26 0.76 9.75
N ALA A 89 1.95 1.21 8.54
CA ALA A 89 1.86 2.64 8.20
C ALA A 89 0.74 3.35 8.98
N GLU A 90 -0.27 2.61 9.42
CA GLU A 90 -1.35 3.10 10.28
C GLU A 90 -1.02 2.99 11.78
N GLY A 91 0.19 2.63 12.14
CA GLY A 91 0.68 2.56 13.52
C GLY A 91 0.56 1.18 14.19
N ASN A 92 0.24 0.12 13.45
CA ASN A 92 0.15 -1.22 14.01
C ASN A 92 1.54 -1.81 14.26
N SER A 93 1.92 -1.92 15.55
CA SER A 93 3.23 -2.40 15.97
C SER A 93 3.45 -3.89 15.68
N SER A 94 2.42 -4.71 15.68
CA SER A 94 2.51 -6.13 15.34
C SER A 94 2.82 -6.32 13.85
N ALA A 95 2.18 -5.55 12.99
CA ALA A 95 2.47 -5.52 11.55
C ALA A 95 3.90 -5.05 11.29
N GLN A 96 4.36 -4.01 12.00
CA GLN A 96 5.74 -3.53 11.92
C GLN A 96 6.75 -4.63 12.28
N ARG A 97 6.53 -5.34 13.37
CA ARG A 97 7.39 -6.47 13.78
C ARG A 97 7.36 -7.61 12.76
N TRP A 98 6.20 -7.87 12.17
CA TRP A 98 6.05 -8.89 11.12
C TRP A 98 6.93 -8.57 9.90
N LEU A 99 6.91 -7.31 9.43
CA LEU A 99 7.76 -6.86 8.32
C LEU A 99 9.26 -7.06 8.62
N VAL A 100 9.70 -6.69 9.82
CA VAL A 100 11.11 -6.85 10.24
C VAL A 100 11.50 -8.33 10.30
N ARG A 101 10.66 -9.19 10.86
CA ARG A 101 10.92 -10.63 10.97
C ARG A 101 11.01 -11.32 9.60
N HIS A 102 10.33 -10.80 8.60
CA HIS A 102 10.37 -11.33 7.24
C HIS A 102 11.39 -10.63 6.34
N ASN A 103 12.33 -9.87 6.92
CA ASN A 103 13.36 -9.13 6.20
C ASN A 103 12.83 -8.15 5.15
N LEU A 104 11.63 -7.61 5.33
CA LEU A 104 11.00 -6.62 4.47
C LEU A 104 11.34 -5.21 4.95
N MET A 105 12.63 -4.90 5.03
CA MET A 105 13.14 -3.68 5.66
C MET A 105 12.71 -2.41 4.92
N GLN A 106 12.61 -2.44 3.58
CA GLN A 106 12.11 -1.30 2.80
C GLN A 106 10.69 -0.95 3.23
N TYR A 107 9.78 -1.92 3.26
CA TYR A 107 8.41 -1.71 3.72
C TYR A 107 8.35 -1.29 5.18
N ALA A 108 9.19 -1.87 6.04
CA ALA A 108 9.23 -1.52 7.45
C ALA A 108 9.61 -0.04 7.68
N TYR A 109 10.62 0.46 6.99
CA TYR A 109 11.02 1.86 7.08
C TYR A 109 10.06 2.82 6.39
N MET A 110 9.49 2.41 5.25
CA MET A 110 8.42 3.19 4.61
C MET A 110 7.23 3.37 5.56
N ALA A 111 6.79 2.29 6.20
CA ALA A 111 5.69 2.33 7.16
C ALA A 111 5.96 3.26 8.34
N LYS A 112 7.15 3.16 8.94
CA LYS A 112 7.56 4.07 10.02
C LYS A 112 7.58 5.54 9.58
N ALA A 113 8.11 5.81 8.40
CA ALA A 113 8.17 7.16 7.85
C ALA A 113 6.76 7.73 7.65
N ILE A 114 5.85 6.94 7.08
CA ILE A 114 4.44 7.32 6.88
C ILE A 114 3.76 7.60 8.23
N ASP A 115 4.09 6.83 9.27
CA ASP A 115 3.55 7.00 10.63
C ASP A 115 4.20 8.16 11.41
N GLY A 116 5.15 8.89 10.82
CA GLY A 116 5.71 10.12 11.35
C GLY A 116 7.15 10.05 11.88
N ASP A 117 7.85 8.93 11.66
CA ASP A 117 9.25 8.77 12.08
C ASP A 117 10.21 9.44 11.09
N ILE A 118 10.80 10.57 11.48
CA ILE A 118 11.75 11.32 10.65
C ILE A 118 13.03 10.53 10.40
N GLU A 119 13.51 9.76 11.37
CA GLU A 119 14.71 8.94 11.20
C GLU A 119 14.52 7.83 10.15
N ALA A 120 13.29 7.33 10.03
CA ALA A 120 12.95 6.40 8.96
C ALA A 120 13.09 7.04 7.57
N TYR A 121 12.71 8.30 7.41
CA TYR A 121 12.97 9.05 6.17
C TYR A 121 14.44 9.22 5.88
N HIS A 122 15.27 9.51 6.88
CA HIS A 122 16.72 9.59 6.71
C HIS A 122 17.31 8.25 6.27
N TRP A 123 16.80 7.15 6.83
CA TRP A 123 17.20 5.82 6.41
C TRP A 123 16.83 5.54 4.94
N LEU A 124 15.61 5.90 4.53
CA LEU A 124 15.14 5.71 3.15
C LEU A 124 15.97 6.52 2.15
N LEU A 125 16.36 7.75 2.49
CA LEU A 125 17.23 8.57 1.65
C LEU A 125 18.58 7.92 1.38
N LYS A 126 19.11 7.17 2.35
CA LYS A 126 20.41 6.49 2.24
C LYS A 126 20.32 5.10 1.62
N ASN A 127 19.21 4.40 1.80
CA ASN A 127 19.12 2.95 1.55
C ASN A 127 18.07 2.56 0.51
N SER A 128 17.32 3.51 -0.04
CA SER A 128 16.33 3.25 -1.08
C SER A 128 16.48 4.16 -2.29
N SER A 129 15.87 3.76 -3.39
CA SER A 129 15.86 4.53 -4.63
C SER A 129 14.87 5.71 -4.53
N PRO A 130 15.04 6.79 -5.34
CA PRO A 130 14.16 7.96 -5.31
C PRO A 130 12.69 7.65 -5.56
N ASP A 131 12.37 6.66 -6.38
CA ASP A 131 11.00 6.22 -6.66
C ASP A 131 10.30 5.67 -5.41
N VAL A 132 11.00 4.89 -4.59
CA VAL A 132 10.48 4.39 -3.31
C VAL A 132 10.21 5.55 -2.34
N PHE A 133 11.08 6.54 -2.28
CA PHE A 133 10.88 7.73 -1.45
C PHE A 133 9.65 8.54 -1.91
N ILE A 134 9.48 8.71 -3.23
CA ILE A 134 8.32 9.40 -3.82
C ILE A 134 7.02 8.65 -3.49
N LEU A 135 7.02 7.32 -3.60
CA LEU A 135 5.87 6.49 -3.20
C LEU A 135 5.53 6.66 -1.72
N THR A 136 6.55 6.63 -0.85
CA THR A 136 6.37 6.81 0.60
C THR A 136 5.70 8.16 0.91
N LYS A 137 6.15 9.22 0.29
CA LYS A 137 5.56 10.57 0.42
C LYS A 137 4.14 10.64 -0.12
N ALA A 138 3.85 9.97 -1.22
CA ALA A 138 2.50 9.92 -1.78
C ALA A 138 1.51 9.25 -0.82
N ILE A 139 1.90 8.13 -0.22
CA ILE A 139 1.07 7.41 0.76
C ILE A 139 0.87 8.25 2.03
N GLU A 140 1.92 8.91 2.53
CA GLU A 140 1.82 9.81 3.67
C GLU A 140 0.78 10.91 3.44
N ARG A 141 0.84 11.59 2.28
CA ARG A 141 -0.14 12.63 1.94
C ARG A 141 -1.58 12.13 1.91
N VAL A 142 -1.81 10.96 1.35
CA VAL A 142 -3.15 10.36 1.30
C VAL A 142 -3.65 10.01 2.70
N LYS A 143 -2.79 9.43 3.54
CA LYS A 143 -3.11 9.10 4.93
C LYS A 143 -3.45 10.37 5.72
N ASP A 144 -2.63 11.42 5.62
CA ASP A 144 -2.84 12.69 6.30
C ASP A 144 -4.15 13.35 5.88
N ASN A 145 -4.49 13.34 4.59
CA ASN A 145 -5.75 13.85 4.08
C ASN A 145 -6.96 13.09 4.63
N ILE A 146 -6.87 11.79 4.78
CA ILE A 146 -7.93 10.97 5.38
C ILE A 146 -8.12 11.34 6.85
N GLU A 147 -7.05 11.49 7.60
CA GLU A 147 -7.08 11.85 9.03
C GLU A 147 -7.66 13.27 9.23
N GLU A 148 -7.30 14.24 8.40
CA GLU A 148 -7.84 15.59 8.44
C GLU A 148 -9.35 15.61 8.19
N LYS A 149 -9.83 14.89 7.17
CA LYS A 149 -11.27 14.79 6.88
C LYS A 149 -12.06 14.16 8.04
N HIS A 150 -11.49 13.18 8.73
CA HIS A 150 -12.11 12.58 9.90
C HIS A 150 -12.17 13.55 11.09
N ARG A 151 -11.16 14.38 11.29
CA ARG A 151 -11.17 15.42 12.33
C ARG A 151 -12.20 16.49 12.06
N ASP A 152 -12.35 16.96 10.83
CA ASP A 152 -13.30 18.00 10.45
C ASP A 152 -14.76 17.54 10.65
N VAL A 153 -15.08 16.28 10.36
CA VAL A 153 -16.42 15.72 10.58
C VAL A 153 -16.79 15.68 12.07
N HIS A 154 -15.83 15.50 12.96
CA HIS A 154 -16.06 15.52 14.41
C HIS A 154 -16.16 16.94 14.99
N HIS A 155 -15.71 17.95 14.27
CA HIS A 155 -15.74 19.35 14.74
C HIS A 155 -17.08 20.06 14.47
N PHE A 156 -17.91 19.51 13.56
CA PHE A 156 -19.25 20.04 13.23
C PHE A 156 -20.40 19.39 14.03
N GLY A 157 -20.10 18.56 15.01
CA GLY A 157 -21.07 17.79 15.78
C GLY A 157 -21.29 18.24 17.24
N ASP A 158 -20.72 19.37 17.66
CA ASP A 158 -20.93 19.97 19.00
C ASP A 158 -21.80 21.24 18.92
#